data_ad40535a44438fb431371681e467f469
#
_entry.id   ad40535a44438fb431371681e467f469
#
_cell.length_a   1.000
_cell.length_b   1.000
_cell.length_c   1.000
_cell.angle_alpha   90.00
_cell.angle_beta   90.00
_cell.angle_gamma   90.00
#
_symmetry.space_group_name_H-M   'P 1'
#
loop_
_entity.id
_entity.type
_entity.pdbx_description
1 polymer ?
#
loop_
_entity_poly.entity_id
_entity_poly.type
_entity_poly.pdbx_seq_one_letter_code
_entity_poly.pdbx_strand_id
1 'polypeptide(L)'
;LNGQCHLHAENDVEDVQWPVLQASLTTVLELDMTSLKARRLNQMEHGPRTALGGAGLGLMDLRLCSRDNLAAECIPFETGGGKLVLHIVLNPKLD
;
A
#
# COMPACT_ATOMS: atom_id res chain seq x y z
N LEU A 1 22.54 17.25 -6.58
CA LEU A 1 22.17 15.92 -6.20
C LEU A 1 21.60 15.88 -4.80
N ASN A 2 20.36 15.57 -4.70
CA ASN A 2 19.67 15.69 -3.42
C ASN A 2 19.49 14.36 -2.69
N GLY A 3 19.95 13.28 -3.27
CA GLY A 3 19.91 11.99 -2.62
C GLY A 3 18.54 11.34 -2.52
N GLN A 4 17.57 11.82 -3.27
CA GLN A 4 16.26 11.18 -3.27
C GLN A 4 16.26 9.91 -4.09
N CYS A 5 15.54 8.91 -3.59
CA CYS A 5 15.34 7.65 -4.28
C CYS A 5 13.86 7.51 -4.63
N HIS A 6 13.57 7.23 -5.87
CA HIS A 6 12.22 7.05 -6.35
C HIS A 6 11.99 5.59 -6.68
N LEU A 7 10.95 5.01 -6.09
CA LEU A 7 10.55 3.64 -6.38
C LEU A 7 9.20 3.68 -7.07
N HIS A 8 9.08 2.93 -8.13
CA HIS A 8 7.85 2.89 -8.91
C HIS A 8 7.50 1.42 -9.16
N ALA A 9 6.27 1.06 -8.90
CA ALA A 9 5.80 -0.29 -9.12
C ALA A 9 4.41 -0.26 -9.75
N GLU A 10 4.18 -1.17 -10.69
CA GLU A 10 2.88 -1.35 -11.32
C GLU A 10 2.50 -2.81 -11.25
N ASN A 11 1.27 -3.07 -10.86
CA ASN A 11 0.76 -4.43 -10.72
C ASN A 11 -0.65 -4.52 -11.29
N ASP A 12 -0.87 -5.51 -12.11
CA ASP A 12 -2.22 -5.79 -12.61
C ASP A 12 -2.96 -6.60 -11.55
N VAL A 13 -4.21 -6.25 -11.30
CA VAL A 13 -5.02 -6.84 -10.25
C VAL A 13 -6.28 -7.42 -10.88
N GLU A 14 -6.58 -8.66 -10.54
CA GLU A 14 -7.75 -9.36 -11.08
C GLU A 14 -9.04 -8.76 -10.55
N ASP A 15 -10.10 -8.98 -11.30
CA ASP A 15 -11.41 -8.41 -11.02
C ASP A 15 -11.89 -8.75 -9.60
N VAL A 16 -11.73 -10.01 -9.18
CA VAL A 16 -12.20 -10.42 -7.85
C VAL A 16 -11.43 -9.77 -6.71
N GLN A 17 -10.19 -9.40 -6.95
CA GLN A 17 -9.34 -8.78 -5.92
C GLN A 17 -9.40 -7.27 -5.93
N TRP A 18 -9.93 -6.69 -7.00
CA TRP A 18 -9.92 -5.26 -7.20
C TRP A 18 -10.64 -4.47 -6.10
N PRO A 19 -11.87 -4.82 -5.72
CA PRO A 19 -12.54 -4.08 -4.64
C PRO A 19 -11.83 -4.23 -3.30
N VAL A 20 -11.28 -5.40 -3.02
CA VAL A 20 -10.56 -5.65 -1.78
C VAL A 20 -9.31 -4.77 -1.71
N LEU A 21 -8.58 -4.70 -2.82
CA LEU A 21 -7.39 -3.87 -2.89
C LEU A 21 -7.73 -2.40 -2.71
N GLN A 22 -8.77 -1.93 -3.38
CA GLN A 22 -9.18 -0.53 -3.28
C GLN A 22 -9.55 -0.16 -1.85
N ALA A 23 -10.29 -1.03 -1.17
CA ALA A 23 -10.68 -0.78 0.21
C ALA A 23 -9.46 -0.76 1.13
N SER A 24 -8.55 -1.70 0.95
CA SER A 24 -7.33 -1.77 1.75
C SER A 24 -6.46 -0.55 1.54
N LEU A 25 -6.30 -0.12 0.31
CA LEU A 25 -5.49 1.03 -0.01
C LEU A 25 -6.06 2.30 0.59
N THR A 26 -7.37 2.50 0.48
CA THR A 26 -8.03 3.65 1.07
C THR A 26 -7.78 3.69 2.58
N THR A 27 -7.95 2.56 3.26
CA THR A 27 -7.72 2.48 4.70
C THR A 27 -6.28 2.85 5.05
N VAL A 28 -5.32 2.28 4.32
CA VAL A 28 -3.90 2.52 4.58
C VAL A 28 -3.53 3.98 4.39
N LEU A 29 -4.08 4.63 3.37
CA LEU A 29 -3.74 6.02 3.07
C LEU A 29 -4.42 7.01 4.00
N GLU A 30 -5.57 6.65 4.57
CA GLU A 30 -6.34 7.57 5.41
C GLU A 30 -5.98 7.53 6.88
N LEU A 31 -5.38 6.44 7.34
CA LEU A 31 -5.02 6.33 8.76
C LEU A 31 -3.77 7.13 9.07
N ASP A 32 -3.72 7.67 10.30
CA ASP A 32 -2.49 8.26 10.78
C ASP A 32 -1.50 7.15 11.16
N MET A 33 -0.26 7.51 11.45
CA MET A 33 0.79 6.54 11.73
C MET A 33 0.50 5.70 12.96
N THR A 34 -0.03 6.30 14.01
CA THR A 34 -0.32 5.60 15.24
C THR A 34 -1.42 4.57 15.04
N SER A 35 -2.50 4.97 14.39
CA SER A 35 -3.62 4.09 14.10
C SER A 35 -3.20 2.97 13.14
N LEU A 36 -2.35 3.28 12.19
CA LEU A 36 -1.88 2.31 11.22
C LEU A 36 -1.01 1.24 11.90
N LYS A 37 -0.14 1.63 12.81
CA LYS A 37 0.67 0.68 13.56
C LYS A 37 -0.20 -0.25 14.40
N ALA A 38 -1.23 0.30 15.05
CA ALA A 38 -2.14 -0.51 15.85
C ALA A 38 -2.91 -1.49 14.97
N ARG A 39 -3.37 -1.03 13.82
CA ARG A 39 -4.11 -1.89 12.88
C ARG A 39 -3.20 -2.99 12.34
N ARG A 40 -1.96 -2.67 12.03
CA ARG A 40 -1.01 -3.65 11.54
C ARG A 40 -0.77 -4.75 12.57
N LEU A 41 -0.58 -4.36 13.83
CA LEU A 41 -0.37 -5.32 14.90
C LEU A 41 -1.57 -6.23 15.06
N ASN A 42 -2.77 -5.65 15.08
CA ASN A 42 -3.99 -6.42 15.18
C ASN A 42 -4.15 -7.40 14.02
N GLN A 43 -3.83 -6.95 12.81
CA GLN A 43 -3.93 -7.79 11.62
C GLN A 43 -2.95 -8.95 11.67
N MET A 44 -1.74 -8.72 12.19
CA MET A 44 -0.75 -9.79 12.34
C MET A 44 -1.21 -10.85 13.33
N GLU A 45 -1.85 -10.43 14.42
CA GLU A 45 -2.23 -11.34 15.50
C GLU A 45 -3.57 -12.01 15.27
N HIS A 46 -4.53 -11.31 14.68
CA HIS A 46 -5.91 -11.76 14.65
C HIS A 46 -6.56 -11.72 13.27
N GLY A 47 -5.97 -11.00 12.34
CA GLY A 47 -6.60 -10.81 11.04
C GLY A 47 -6.51 -12.04 10.15
N PRO A 48 -7.51 -12.23 9.28
CA PRO A 48 -7.45 -13.31 8.31
C PRO A 48 -6.43 -13.01 7.22
N ARG A 49 -5.94 -14.06 6.60
CA ARG A 49 -5.08 -13.88 5.45
C ARG A 49 -5.91 -13.45 4.26
N THR A 50 -5.31 -12.63 3.41
CA THR A 50 -5.98 -12.13 2.23
C THR A 50 -5.58 -12.93 1.00
N ALA A 51 -6.38 -12.79 -0.04
CA ALA A 51 -6.08 -13.42 -1.32
C ALA A 51 -4.85 -12.79 -1.99
N LEU A 52 -4.37 -11.67 -1.49
CA LEU A 52 -3.22 -10.99 -2.06
C LEU A 52 -1.89 -11.47 -1.48
N GLY A 53 -1.92 -12.56 -0.74
CA GLY A 53 -0.68 -13.19 -0.31
C GLY A 53 -0.15 -12.64 0.99
N GLY A 54 -0.98 -12.50 1.94
CA GLY A 54 -0.60 -12.02 3.26
C GLY A 54 -1.82 -11.45 3.92
N ALA A 55 -1.64 -10.88 5.06
CA ALA A 55 -2.76 -10.32 5.81
C ALA A 55 -2.95 -8.83 5.51
N GLY A 56 -2.62 -8.39 4.30
CA GLY A 56 -2.70 -6.98 3.94
C GLY A 56 -1.55 -6.17 4.50
N LEU A 57 -0.53 -6.84 4.99
CA LEU A 57 0.58 -6.18 5.67
C LEU A 57 1.50 -5.42 4.71
N GLY A 58 1.57 -5.85 3.45
CA GLY A 58 2.46 -5.24 2.48
C GLY A 58 2.20 -3.75 2.28
N LEU A 59 0.95 -3.38 2.08
CA LEU A 59 0.59 -1.98 1.92
C LEU A 59 0.82 -1.19 3.20
N MET A 60 0.50 -1.79 4.35
CA MET A 60 0.74 -1.13 5.63
C MET A 60 2.22 -0.88 5.86
N ASP A 61 3.05 -1.87 5.54
CA ASP A 61 4.49 -1.73 5.67
C ASP A 61 5.04 -0.64 4.77
N LEU A 62 4.57 -0.59 3.52
CA LEU A 62 5.00 0.45 2.59
C LEU A 62 4.63 1.84 3.10
N ARG A 63 3.42 1.97 3.64
CA ARG A 63 2.96 3.25 4.17
C ARG A 63 3.78 3.66 5.39
N LEU A 64 4.05 2.70 6.29
CA LEU A 64 4.82 2.99 7.49
C LEU A 64 6.26 3.37 7.18
N CYS A 65 6.87 2.71 6.19
CA CYS A 65 8.24 3.01 5.80
C CYS A 65 8.35 4.33 5.05
N SER A 66 7.39 4.62 4.20
CA SER A 66 7.45 5.81 3.35
C SER A 66 6.77 7.02 3.99
N ARG A 67 5.98 6.79 5.01
CA ARG A 67 5.20 7.83 5.70
C ARG A 67 4.30 8.55 4.71
N ASP A 68 4.51 9.86 4.51
CA ASP A 68 3.68 10.64 3.61
C ASP A 68 4.21 10.65 2.17
N ASN A 69 5.23 9.87 1.90
CA ASN A 69 5.87 9.86 0.58
C ASN A 69 5.38 8.73 -0.32
N LEU A 70 4.27 8.11 0.04
CA LEU A 70 3.65 7.08 -0.77
C LEU A 70 2.51 7.67 -1.58
N ALA A 71 2.61 7.59 -2.89
CA ALA A 71 1.52 7.92 -3.77
C ALA A 71 1.02 6.64 -4.42
N ALA A 72 -0.28 6.48 -4.53
CA ALA A 72 -0.87 5.30 -5.11
C ALA A 72 -2.01 5.69 -6.02
N GLU A 73 -2.15 4.96 -7.11
CA GLU A 73 -3.20 5.21 -8.08
C GLU A 73 -3.80 3.87 -8.52
N CYS A 74 -5.12 3.81 -8.59
CA CYS A 74 -5.85 2.65 -9.08
C CYS A 74 -6.45 2.99 -10.43
N ILE A 75 -6.04 2.30 -11.47
CA ILE A 75 -6.51 2.55 -12.83
C ILE A 75 -7.35 1.35 -13.27
N PRO A 76 -8.68 1.49 -13.37
CA PRO A 76 -9.51 0.37 -13.74
C PRO A 76 -9.34 -0.01 -15.21
N PHE A 77 -9.44 -1.30 -15.49
CA PHE A 77 -9.48 -1.80 -16.87
C PHE A 77 -10.93 -1.93 -17.32
N GLU A 78 -11.16 -1.80 -18.60
CA GLU A 78 -12.51 -1.95 -19.15
C GLU A 78 -13.05 -3.36 -18.98
N THR A 79 -12.16 -4.35 -18.94
CA THR A 79 -12.52 -5.76 -18.85
C THR A 79 -12.65 -6.27 -17.43
N GLY A 80 -12.50 -5.40 -16.44
CA GLY A 80 -12.52 -5.79 -15.03
C GLY A 80 -11.13 -5.80 -14.42
N GLY A 81 -11.07 -5.64 -13.10
CA GLY A 81 -9.81 -5.47 -12.41
C GLY A 81 -9.19 -4.13 -12.74
N GLY A 82 -7.89 -4.02 -12.56
CA GLY A 82 -7.21 -2.78 -12.85
C GLY A 82 -5.73 -2.86 -12.57
N LYS A 83 -5.08 -1.72 -12.67
CA LYS A 83 -3.66 -1.59 -12.39
C LYS A 83 -3.47 -0.76 -11.13
N LEU A 84 -2.66 -1.28 -10.23
CA LEU A 84 -2.20 -0.54 -9.06
C LEU A 84 -0.84 0.05 -9.38
N VAL A 85 -0.72 1.37 -9.27
CA VAL A 85 0.55 2.07 -9.49
C VAL A 85 0.98 2.67 -8.15
N LEU A 86 2.17 2.31 -7.72
CA LEU A 86 2.74 2.82 -6.48
C LEU A 86 3.99 3.63 -6.80
N HIS A 87 4.10 4.78 -6.15
CA HIS A 87 5.28 5.61 -6.28
C HIS A 87 5.70 6.06 -4.89
N ILE A 88 6.93 5.76 -4.54
CA ILE A 88 7.48 6.07 -3.22
C ILE A 88 8.72 6.91 -3.42
N VAL A 89 8.82 8.00 -2.66
CA VAL A 89 10.01 8.84 -2.65
C VAL A 89 10.68 8.67 -1.30
N LEU A 90 11.91 8.21 -1.33
CA LEU A 90 12.70 8.02 -0.12
C LEU A 90 13.80 9.07 -0.06
N ASN A 91 13.88 9.75 1.05
CA ASN A 91 14.95 10.70 1.31
C ASN A 91 15.91 10.03 2.29
N PRO A 92 17.07 9.58 1.81
CA PRO A 92 18.01 8.96 2.74
C PRO A 92 18.45 10.01 3.74
N LYS A 93 18.00 9.84 4.96
CA LYS A 93 18.40 10.75 6.03
C LYS A 93 19.80 10.41 6.46
N LEU A 94 20.56 11.42 6.64
CA LEU A 94 21.95 11.25 7.00
C LEU A 94 22.22 11.60 8.44
N ASP A 95 21.23 11.67 9.21
CA ASP A 95 21.35 11.99 10.63
C ASP A 95 22.02 10.90 11.40
#